data_0947e322b7a55d4502b7da8c247d60ec
#
_entry.id   0947e322b7a55d4502b7da8c247d60ec
#
_cell.length_a   1.000
_cell.length_b   1.000
_cell.length_c   1.000
_cell.angle_alpha   90.00
_cell.angle_beta   90.00
_cell.angle_gamma   90.00
#
_symmetry.space_group_name_H-M   'P 1'
#
loop_
_entity.id
_entity.type
_entity.pdbx_description
1 polymer ?
#
loop_
_entity_poly.entity_id
_entity_poly.type
_entity_poly.pdbx_seq_one_letter_code
_entity_poly.pdbx_strand_id
1 'polypeptide(L)'
;MTQPTSRAGTFGAILRVTSGNFLEQFDFFLFGFYATYIARTFFPAESEFAALMLTFAVFGSGFLMRPIGAVVLGAYIDRIGRRKGLMVTLAIMGCGTLLIALVPGYQTIGVLAPVLVLIGRLLQGFSAGVELGGVSVYLSEIAKPGKKGFYTSWQSASQQVAIVMAALIGYALNETLGHDEIAEWGWRIPFFIGCLIIPLIFVLRRSLQETEAFLQRKHRPDTKEILTTIVKNWRIISAGTLLVAMTTTTFYFITVYTPTYGRAVLHLSARESLLVTMLVGISNFIDRKSTRLNS
;
A
#
# COMPACT_ATOMS: atom_id res chain seq x y z
N MET A 1 19.12 -29.14 15.61
CA MET A 1 20.22 -28.69 14.73
C MET A 1 19.58 -27.98 13.55
N THR A 2 19.45 -26.66 13.60
CA THR A 2 18.88 -25.84 12.54
C THR A 2 19.97 -25.62 11.48
N GLN A 3 19.74 -26.08 10.25
CA GLN A 3 20.63 -25.77 9.13
C GLN A 3 20.68 -24.24 8.94
N PRO A 4 21.86 -23.63 8.79
CA PRO A 4 21.95 -22.21 8.50
C PRO A 4 21.33 -21.94 7.12
N THR A 5 20.18 -21.26 7.10
CA THR A 5 19.57 -20.80 5.84
C THR A 5 20.63 -20.02 5.05
N SER A 6 20.91 -20.44 3.82
CA SER A 6 21.90 -19.78 2.96
C SER A 6 21.50 -18.29 2.77
N ARG A 7 22.45 -17.39 2.57
CA ARG A 7 22.18 -15.96 2.30
C ARG A 7 21.16 -15.75 1.19
N ALA A 8 21.17 -16.59 0.15
CA ALA A 8 20.22 -16.59 -0.96
C ALA A 8 18.80 -16.94 -0.50
N GLY A 9 18.62 -17.89 0.44
CA GLY A 9 17.30 -18.24 0.98
C GLY A 9 16.68 -17.13 1.80
N THR A 10 17.48 -16.40 2.57
CA THR A 10 17.02 -15.28 3.40
C THR A 10 16.57 -14.08 2.56
N PHE A 11 17.33 -13.69 1.54
CA PHE A 11 16.96 -12.58 0.65
C PHE A 11 15.69 -12.90 -0.17
N GLY A 12 15.58 -14.15 -0.64
CA GLY A 12 14.36 -14.62 -1.30
C GLY A 12 13.12 -14.55 -0.40
N ALA A 13 13.25 -14.86 0.90
CA ALA A 13 12.14 -14.73 1.86
C ALA A 13 11.74 -13.26 2.07
N ILE A 14 12.71 -12.35 2.20
CA ILE A 14 12.45 -10.91 2.30
C ILE A 14 11.65 -10.42 1.09
N LEU A 15 12.12 -10.71 -0.14
CA LEU A 15 11.43 -10.31 -1.38
C LEU A 15 9.99 -10.83 -1.46
N ARG A 16 9.77 -12.10 -1.11
CA ARG A 16 8.44 -12.71 -1.14
C ARG A 16 7.46 -12.03 -0.17
N VAL A 17 7.94 -11.65 1.01
CA VAL A 17 7.11 -11.01 2.03
C VAL A 17 6.85 -9.56 1.66
N THR A 18 7.88 -8.81 1.27
CA THR A 18 7.76 -7.37 0.97
C THR A 18 7.08 -7.08 -0.36
N SER A 19 6.97 -8.07 -1.27
CA SER A 19 6.31 -7.88 -2.56
C SER A 19 4.84 -7.45 -2.46
N GLY A 20 4.10 -7.94 -1.46
CA GLY A 20 2.73 -7.50 -1.26
C GLY A 20 2.64 -6.09 -0.69
N ASN A 21 3.52 -5.74 0.25
CA ASN A 21 3.64 -4.38 0.75
C ASN A 21 4.05 -3.39 -0.35
N PHE A 22 4.90 -3.83 -1.29
CA PHE A 22 5.20 -3.07 -2.51
C PHE A 22 3.94 -2.82 -3.32
N LEU A 23 3.14 -3.85 -3.63
CA LEU A 23 1.94 -3.73 -4.45
C LEU A 23 0.88 -2.85 -3.78
N GLU A 24 0.69 -3.01 -2.46
CA GLU A 24 -0.21 -2.16 -1.67
C GLU A 24 0.14 -0.69 -1.83
N GLN A 25 1.41 -0.35 -1.63
CA GLN A 25 1.85 1.03 -1.75
C GLN A 25 1.78 1.54 -3.20
N PHE A 26 2.12 0.70 -4.16
CA PHE A 26 2.00 1.02 -5.58
C PHE A 26 0.58 1.45 -5.94
N ASP A 27 -0.44 0.66 -5.57
CA ASP A 27 -1.84 1.00 -5.80
C ASP A 27 -2.29 2.30 -5.11
N PHE A 28 -1.82 2.51 -3.88
CA PHE A 28 -2.12 3.74 -3.14
C PHE A 28 -1.54 4.97 -3.83
N PHE A 29 -0.29 4.89 -4.30
CA PHE A 29 0.36 6.01 -5.01
C PHE A 29 -0.26 6.25 -6.38
N LEU A 30 -0.61 5.22 -7.11
CA LEU A 30 -1.30 5.37 -8.39
C LEU A 30 -2.59 6.17 -8.24
N PHE A 31 -3.40 5.83 -7.26
CA PHE A 31 -4.64 6.58 -7.02
C PHE A 31 -4.39 8.06 -6.72
N GLY A 32 -3.36 8.36 -5.91
CA GLY A 32 -2.98 9.74 -5.61
C GLY A 32 -2.40 10.48 -6.82
N PHE A 33 -1.52 9.84 -7.59
CA PHE A 33 -0.88 10.46 -8.76
C PHE A 33 -1.87 10.73 -9.90
N TYR A 34 -2.87 9.88 -10.04
CA TYR A 34 -3.92 10.02 -11.04
C TYR A 34 -5.23 10.62 -10.49
N ALA A 35 -5.19 11.21 -9.28
CA ALA A 35 -6.38 11.74 -8.60
C ALA A 35 -7.20 12.72 -9.46
N THR A 36 -6.55 13.59 -10.26
CA THR A 36 -7.24 14.52 -11.17
C THR A 36 -8.01 13.81 -12.29
N TYR A 37 -7.46 12.74 -12.86
CA TYR A 37 -8.12 11.96 -13.90
C TYR A 37 -9.25 11.12 -13.31
N ILE A 38 -9.05 10.53 -12.14
CA ILE A 38 -10.06 9.78 -11.37
C ILE A 38 -11.21 10.71 -10.99
N ALA A 39 -10.92 11.95 -10.55
CA ALA A 39 -11.91 12.96 -10.24
C ALA A 39 -12.83 13.24 -11.43
N ARG A 40 -12.26 13.54 -12.60
CA ARG A 40 -13.00 13.81 -13.83
C ARG A 40 -13.81 12.61 -14.33
N THR A 41 -13.29 11.40 -14.15
CA THR A 41 -13.93 10.17 -14.63
C THR A 41 -15.11 9.73 -13.76
N PHE A 42 -14.99 9.86 -12.43
CA PHE A 42 -15.92 9.23 -11.50
C PHE A 42 -16.72 10.22 -10.63
N PHE A 43 -16.23 11.43 -10.44
CA PHE A 43 -16.80 12.40 -9.49
C PHE A 43 -17.18 13.71 -10.19
N PRO A 44 -18.20 13.72 -11.05
CA PRO A 44 -18.66 14.96 -11.66
C PRO A 44 -19.16 15.90 -10.56
N ALA A 45 -18.62 17.10 -10.53
CA ALA A 45 -18.98 18.16 -9.61
C ALA A 45 -18.97 19.50 -10.36
N GLU A 46 -19.64 20.52 -9.78
CA GLU A 46 -19.71 21.86 -10.37
C GLU A 46 -18.33 22.53 -10.53
N SER A 47 -17.34 22.11 -9.73
CA SER A 47 -15.97 22.58 -9.85
C SER A 47 -14.95 21.44 -9.80
N GLU A 48 -13.82 21.62 -10.50
CA GLU A 48 -12.70 20.67 -10.45
C GLU A 48 -12.14 20.47 -9.03
N PHE A 49 -12.19 21.52 -8.20
CA PHE A 49 -11.78 21.44 -6.81
C PHE A 49 -12.71 20.51 -6.00
N ALA A 50 -14.02 20.63 -6.16
CA ALA A 50 -14.96 19.75 -5.47
C ALA A 50 -14.80 18.29 -5.91
N ALA A 51 -14.63 18.02 -7.21
CA ALA A 51 -14.35 16.68 -7.73
C ALA A 51 -13.07 16.08 -7.14
N LEU A 52 -12.00 16.89 -7.04
CA LEU A 52 -10.73 16.48 -6.47
C LEU A 52 -10.85 16.20 -4.97
N MET A 53 -11.59 17.03 -4.23
CA MET A 53 -11.87 16.83 -2.80
C MET A 53 -12.64 15.53 -2.55
N LEU A 54 -13.66 15.22 -3.37
CA LEU A 54 -14.38 13.95 -3.29
C LEU A 54 -13.44 12.76 -3.57
N THR A 55 -12.55 12.89 -4.53
CA THR A 55 -11.55 11.86 -4.85
C THR A 55 -10.62 11.61 -3.67
N PHE A 56 -10.12 12.67 -3.01
CA PHE A 56 -9.29 12.52 -1.82
C PHE A 56 -10.08 12.04 -0.60
N ALA A 57 -11.37 12.36 -0.47
CA ALA A 57 -12.21 11.79 0.57
C ALA A 57 -12.36 10.27 0.39
N VAL A 58 -12.59 9.82 -0.84
CA VAL A 58 -12.63 8.39 -1.18
C VAL A 58 -11.25 7.74 -0.98
N PHE A 59 -10.16 8.39 -1.34
CA PHE A 59 -8.81 7.94 -1.01
C PHE A 59 -8.63 7.78 0.50
N GLY A 60 -9.02 8.78 1.27
CA GLY A 60 -8.94 8.80 2.73
C GLY A 60 -9.79 7.72 3.41
N SER A 61 -10.95 7.37 2.83
CA SER A 61 -11.82 6.32 3.38
C SER A 61 -11.12 4.96 3.51
N GLY A 62 -10.17 4.65 2.60
CA GLY A 62 -9.34 3.46 2.69
C GLY A 62 -8.52 3.40 3.97
N PHE A 63 -8.06 4.54 4.51
CA PHE A 63 -7.33 4.57 5.78
C PHE A 63 -8.24 4.26 6.97
N LEU A 64 -9.52 4.66 6.92
CA LEU A 64 -10.49 4.36 7.98
C LEU A 64 -10.79 2.85 8.07
N MET A 65 -10.64 2.11 6.98
CA MET A 65 -10.79 0.66 6.98
C MET A 65 -9.59 -0.10 7.53
N ARG A 66 -8.40 0.51 7.62
CA ARG A 66 -7.18 -0.14 8.12
C ARG A 66 -7.31 -0.65 9.56
N PRO A 67 -7.81 0.11 10.55
CA PRO A 67 -8.01 -0.40 11.90
C PRO A 67 -8.97 -1.60 11.97
N ILE A 68 -10.05 -1.56 11.18
CA ILE A 68 -11.02 -2.66 11.09
C ILE A 68 -10.36 -3.90 10.48
N GLY A 69 -9.63 -3.73 9.37
CA GLY A 69 -8.86 -4.78 8.74
C GLY A 69 -7.80 -5.37 9.67
N ALA A 70 -7.08 -4.52 10.43
CA ALA A 70 -6.07 -4.97 11.38
C ALA A 70 -6.65 -5.88 12.47
N VAL A 71 -7.83 -5.56 12.99
CA VAL A 71 -8.50 -6.40 14.02
C VAL A 71 -9.09 -7.67 13.41
N VAL A 72 -9.88 -7.56 12.35
CA VAL A 72 -10.63 -8.68 11.77
C VAL A 72 -9.70 -9.65 11.04
N LEU A 73 -8.92 -9.15 10.08
CA LEU A 73 -7.98 -9.99 9.33
C LEU A 73 -6.79 -10.40 10.19
N GLY A 74 -6.35 -9.56 11.15
CA GLY A 74 -5.30 -9.92 12.09
C GLY A 74 -5.68 -11.12 12.93
N ALA A 75 -6.87 -11.11 13.53
CA ALA A 75 -7.39 -12.26 14.28
C ALA A 75 -7.53 -13.51 13.39
N TYR A 76 -7.96 -13.33 12.14
CA TYR A 76 -8.06 -14.43 11.18
C TYR A 76 -6.70 -15.03 10.86
N ILE A 77 -5.69 -14.19 10.58
CA ILE A 77 -4.31 -14.60 10.26
C ILE A 77 -3.66 -15.32 11.45
N ASP A 78 -3.88 -14.82 12.66
CA ASP A 78 -3.36 -15.47 13.87
C ASP A 78 -3.94 -16.87 14.10
N ARG A 79 -5.08 -17.19 13.49
CA ARG A 79 -5.68 -18.53 13.51
C ARG A 79 -5.21 -19.44 12.38
N ILE A 80 -5.17 -18.93 11.14
CA ILE A 80 -4.92 -19.75 9.94
C ILE A 80 -3.45 -19.84 9.54
N GLY A 81 -2.60 -18.93 10.05
CA GLY A 81 -1.18 -18.83 9.72
C GLY A 81 -0.82 -17.63 8.86
N ARG A 82 0.43 -17.22 8.96
CA ARG A 82 0.98 -16.03 8.28
C ARG A 82 0.88 -16.16 6.76
N ARG A 83 1.30 -17.30 6.21
CA ARG A 83 1.28 -17.57 4.78
C ARG A 83 -0.12 -17.46 4.19
N LYS A 84 -1.07 -18.20 4.74
CA LYS A 84 -2.46 -18.20 4.26
C LYS A 84 -3.07 -16.81 4.39
N GLY A 85 -2.81 -16.14 5.50
CA GLY A 85 -3.29 -14.78 5.74
C GLY A 85 -2.81 -13.79 4.71
N LEU A 86 -1.51 -13.74 4.42
CA LEU A 86 -0.93 -12.87 3.40
C LEU A 86 -1.42 -13.18 1.97
N MET A 87 -1.90 -14.39 1.72
CA MET A 87 -2.56 -14.73 0.45
C MET A 87 -3.98 -14.17 0.37
N VAL A 88 -4.73 -14.23 1.47
CA VAL A 88 -6.09 -13.68 1.54
C VAL A 88 -6.05 -12.15 1.42
N THR A 89 -5.12 -11.48 2.12
CA THR A 89 -4.96 -10.02 1.99
C THR A 89 -4.64 -9.61 0.55
N LEU A 90 -3.72 -10.33 -0.11
CA LEU A 90 -3.39 -10.08 -1.52
C LEU A 90 -4.61 -10.27 -2.44
N ALA A 91 -5.43 -11.29 -2.21
CA ALA A 91 -6.64 -11.52 -3.01
C ALA A 91 -7.67 -10.39 -2.83
N ILE A 92 -7.92 -9.95 -1.59
CA ILE A 92 -8.84 -8.84 -1.29
C ILE A 92 -8.34 -7.55 -1.94
N MET A 93 -7.05 -7.25 -1.82
CA MET A 93 -6.44 -6.09 -2.44
C MET A 93 -6.56 -6.16 -3.96
N GLY A 94 -6.26 -7.32 -4.55
CA GLY A 94 -6.37 -7.53 -5.98
C GLY A 94 -7.79 -7.33 -6.52
N CYS A 95 -8.80 -7.79 -5.79
CA CYS A 95 -10.20 -7.51 -6.14
C CYS A 95 -10.49 -6.00 -6.12
N GLY A 96 -9.97 -5.26 -5.13
CA GLY A 96 -10.13 -3.80 -5.07
C GLY A 96 -9.47 -3.08 -6.24
N THR A 97 -8.22 -3.44 -6.57
CA THR A 97 -7.47 -2.86 -7.69
C THR A 97 -8.16 -3.15 -9.04
N LEU A 98 -8.56 -4.41 -9.24
CA LEU A 98 -9.24 -4.82 -10.46
C LEU A 98 -10.59 -4.09 -10.63
N LEU A 99 -11.33 -3.92 -9.53
CA LEU A 99 -12.58 -3.17 -9.53
C LEU A 99 -12.34 -1.73 -10.00
N ILE A 100 -11.36 -1.02 -9.41
CA ILE A 100 -11.04 0.37 -9.80
C ILE A 100 -10.58 0.46 -11.26
N ALA A 101 -9.76 -0.50 -11.72
CA ALA A 101 -9.26 -0.53 -13.09
C ALA A 101 -10.36 -0.71 -14.14
N LEU A 102 -11.39 -1.52 -13.84
CA LEU A 102 -12.43 -1.93 -14.79
C LEU A 102 -13.70 -1.09 -14.72
N VAL A 103 -13.94 -0.38 -13.62
CA VAL A 103 -15.18 0.40 -13.45
C VAL A 103 -15.35 1.41 -14.60
N PRO A 104 -16.52 1.41 -15.30
CA PRO A 104 -16.84 2.45 -16.28
C PRO A 104 -16.99 3.82 -15.61
N GLY A 105 -16.77 4.89 -16.37
CA GLY A 105 -16.93 6.26 -15.87
C GLY A 105 -18.37 6.62 -15.52
N TYR A 106 -18.53 7.75 -14.83
CA TYR A 106 -19.84 8.28 -14.42
C TYR A 106 -20.80 8.47 -15.60
N GLN A 107 -20.29 8.88 -16.76
CA GLN A 107 -21.09 9.07 -17.98
C GLN A 107 -21.79 7.79 -18.44
N THR A 108 -21.25 6.62 -18.09
CA THR A 108 -21.78 5.32 -18.52
C THR A 108 -22.73 4.71 -17.51
N ILE A 109 -22.38 4.73 -16.21
CA ILE A 109 -23.11 4.02 -15.16
C ILE A 109 -23.62 4.94 -14.02
N GLY A 110 -23.48 6.25 -14.17
CA GLY A 110 -23.98 7.24 -13.20
C GLY A 110 -23.36 7.08 -11.82
N VAL A 111 -24.18 7.25 -10.79
CA VAL A 111 -23.79 7.20 -9.36
C VAL A 111 -23.16 5.85 -8.96
N LEU A 112 -23.38 4.79 -9.72
CA LEU A 112 -22.78 3.50 -9.43
C LEU A 112 -21.25 3.53 -9.59
N ALA A 113 -20.72 4.40 -10.47
CA ALA A 113 -19.28 4.53 -10.69
C ALA A 113 -18.50 4.95 -9.42
N PRO A 114 -18.80 6.09 -8.76
CA PRO A 114 -18.12 6.48 -7.54
C PRO A 114 -18.36 5.50 -6.38
N VAL A 115 -19.52 4.85 -6.31
CA VAL A 115 -19.78 3.83 -5.28
C VAL A 115 -18.87 2.61 -5.46
N LEU A 116 -18.69 2.13 -6.68
CA LEU A 116 -17.78 1.00 -6.96
C LEU A 116 -16.31 1.36 -6.69
N VAL A 117 -15.89 2.58 -7.04
CA VAL A 117 -14.54 3.08 -6.70
C VAL A 117 -14.35 3.14 -5.18
N LEU A 118 -15.35 3.63 -4.43
CA LEU A 118 -15.33 3.64 -2.97
C LEU A 118 -15.20 2.22 -2.42
N ILE A 119 -16.00 1.26 -2.90
CA ILE A 119 -15.92 -0.15 -2.48
C ILE A 119 -14.52 -0.69 -2.76
N GLY A 120 -13.96 -0.44 -3.94
CA GLY A 120 -12.58 -0.84 -4.26
C GLY A 120 -11.56 -0.28 -3.27
N ARG A 121 -11.68 1.01 -2.89
CA ARG A 121 -10.80 1.65 -1.89
C ARG A 121 -10.99 1.08 -0.49
N LEU A 122 -12.22 0.78 -0.09
CA LEU A 122 -12.49 0.15 1.21
C LEU A 122 -11.89 -1.27 1.27
N LEU A 123 -11.98 -2.06 0.21
CA LEU A 123 -11.35 -3.39 0.12
C LEU A 123 -9.82 -3.30 0.22
N GLN A 124 -9.20 -2.37 -0.52
CA GLN A 124 -7.76 -2.12 -0.44
C GLN A 124 -7.35 -1.69 0.97
N GLY A 125 -8.07 -0.75 1.59
CA GLY A 125 -7.80 -0.30 2.94
C GLY A 125 -7.95 -1.40 4.00
N PHE A 126 -8.98 -2.24 3.86
CA PHE A 126 -9.22 -3.38 4.75
C PHE A 126 -8.07 -4.40 4.70
N SER A 127 -7.60 -4.73 3.51
CA SER A 127 -6.43 -5.59 3.29
C SER A 127 -5.15 -4.98 3.87
N ALA A 128 -4.92 -3.69 3.61
CA ALA A 128 -3.74 -2.94 4.03
C ALA A 128 -3.59 -2.88 5.57
N GLY A 129 -4.69 -2.93 6.30
CA GLY A 129 -4.68 -2.88 7.77
C GLY A 129 -3.80 -3.94 8.42
N VAL A 130 -3.70 -5.11 7.79
CA VAL A 130 -2.92 -6.23 8.33
C VAL A 130 -1.58 -6.45 7.62
N GLU A 131 -1.48 -6.02 6.38
CA GLU A 131 -0.29 -6.26 5.57
C GLU A 131 0.96 -5.64 6.20
N LEU A 132 0.87 -4.37 6.62
CA LEU A 132 1.97 -3.63 7.24
C LEU A 132 2.49 -4.34 8.51
N GLY A 133 1.57 -4.69 9.42
CA GLY A 133 1.89 -5.40 10.66
C GLY A 133 2.40 -6.82 10.40
N GLY A 134 1.74 -7.55 9.51
CA GLY A 134 2.07 -8.92 9.14
C GLY A 134 3.47 -9.04 8.53
N VAL A 135 3.82 -8.15 7.61
CA VAL A 135 5.15 -8.09 6.99
C VAL A 135 6.22 -7.76 8.03
N SER A 136 6.00 -6.75 8.88
CA SER A 136 6.96 -6.35 9.91
C SER A 136 7.22 -7.45 10.92
N VAL A 137 6.17 -8.14 11.38
CA VAL A 137 6.29 -9.27 12.31
C VAL A 137 7.02 -10.42 11.65
N TYR A 138 6.65 -10.82 10.44
CA TYR A 138 7.33 -11.89 9.71
C TYR A 138 8.82 -11.61 9.54
N LEU A 139 9.19 -10.39 9.09
CA LEU A 139 10.59 -9.99 8.92
C LEU A 139 11.36 -10.01 10.24
N SER A 140 10.71 -9.63 11.36
CA SER A 140 11.33 -9.69 12.68
C SER A 140 11.55 -11.13 13.18
N GLU A 141 10.63 -12.05 12.83
CA GLU A 141 10.68 -13.48 13.21
C GLU A 141 11.79 -14.24 12.45
N ILE A 142 12.02 -13.91 11.15
CA ILE A 142 13.09 -14.52 10.35
C ILE A 142 14.45 -13.85 10.52
N ALA A 143 14.49 -12.72 11.24
CA ALA A 143 15.73 -11.95 11.42
C ALA A 143 16.75 -12.66 12.28
N LYS A 144 18.03 -12.58 11.89
CA LYS A 144 19.12 -13.05 12.72
C LYS A 144 19.22 -12.22 14.02
N PRO A 145 19.68 -12.82 15.12
CA PRO A 145 19.93 -12.09 16.37
C PRO A 145 20.76 -10.82 16.12
N GLY A 146 20.35 -9.69 16.70
CA GLY A 146 21.00 -8.38 16.53
C GLY A 146 20.74 -7.68 15.21
N LYS A 147 19.95 -8.26 14.25
CA LYS A 147 19.69 -7.66 12.92
C LYS A 147 18.21 -7.41 12.63
N LYS A 148 17.36 -7.40 13.65
CA LYS A 148 15.91 -7.19 13.48
C LYS A 148 15.59 -5.87 12.77
N GLY A 149 16.26 -4.77 13.16
CA GLY A 149 16.07 -3.46 12.53
C GLY A 149 16.37 -3.46 11.04
N PHE A 150 17.47 -4.10 10.62
CA PHE A 150 17.83 -4.25 9.21
C PHE A 150 16.79 -5.05 8.42
N TYR A 151 16.28 -6.18 8.97
CA TYR A 151 15.27 -6.97 8.27
C TYR A 151 13.96 -6.22 8.15
N THR A 152 13.48 -5.58 9.22
CA THR A 152 12.24 -4.82 9.19
C THR A 152 12.31 -3.57 8.32
N SER A 153 13.51 -3.00 8.10
CA SER A 153 13.67 -1.83 7.20
C SER A 153 13.32 -2.14 5.75
N TRP A 154 13.39 -3.40 5.31
CA TRP A 154 12.98 -3.79 3.97
C TRP A 154 11.49 -3.57 3.69
N GLN A 155 10.65 -3.59 4.74
CA GLN A 155 9.26 -3.22 4.63
C GLN A 155 9.11 -1.76 4.15
N SER A 156 9.78 -0.81 4.81
CA SER A 156 9.77 0.59 4.38
C SER A 156 10.53 0.81 3.06
N ALA A 157 11.59 0.07 2.79
CA ALA A 157 12.33 0.16 1.53
C ALA A 157 11.47 -0.28 0.34
N SER A 158 10.66 -1.33 0.48
CA SER A 158 9.74 -1.78 -0.57
C SER A 158 8.67 -0.73 -0.93
N GLN A 159 8.25 0.10 0.04
CA GLN A 159 7.34 1.22 -0.21
C GLN A 159 8.01 2.30 -1.09
N GLN A 160 9.29 2.62 -0.84
CA GLN A 160 10.01 3.59 -1.67
C GLN A 160 10.19 3.08 -3.11
N VAL A 161 10.46 1.79 -3.28
CA VAL A 161 10.53 1.18 -4.63
C VAL A 161 9.17 1.31 -5.34
N ALA A 162 8.07 1.15 -4.62
CA ALA A 162 6.72 1.33 -5.17
C ALA A 162 6.47 2.76 -5.66
N ILE A 163 6.90 3.78 -4.88
CA ILE A 163 6.80 5.19 -5.27
C ILE A 163 7.59 5.44 -6.56
N VAL A 164 8.84 5.01 -6.58
CA VAL A 164 9.72 5.21 -7.75
C VAL A 164 9.13 4.51 -8.99
N MET A 165 8.64 3.29 -8.84
CA MET A 165 8.02 2.55 -9.94
C MET A 165 6.75 3.24 -10.45
N ALA A 166 5.86 3.68 -9.55
CA ALA A 166 4.64 4.39 -9.92
C ALA A 166 4.94 5.71 -10.65
N ALA A 167 5.92 6.48 -10.13
CA ALA A 167 6.36 7.73 -10.76
C ALA A 167 7.02 7.49 -12.12
N LEU A 168 7.85 6.45 -12.25
CA LEU A 168 8.51 6.09 -13.50
C LEU A 168 7.49 5.68 -14.58
N ILE A 169 6.50 4.87 -14.23
CA ILE A 169 5.42 4.47 -15.15
C ILE A 169 4.62 5.73 -15.57
N GLY A 170 4.28 6.60 -14.62
CA GLY A 170 3.59 7.85 -14.92
C GLY A 170 4.41 8.76 -15.83
N TYR A 171 5.71 8.86 -15.59
CA TYR A 171 6.63 9.60 -16.46
C TYR A 171 6.65 9.02 -17.89
N ALA A 172 6.82 7.69 -18.01
CA ALA A 172 6.86 7.02 -19.31
C ALA A 172 5.54 7.19 -20.09
N LEU A 173 4.39 7.14 -19.41
CA LEU A 173 3.09 7.40 -20.04
C LEU A 173 2.97 8.83 -20.57
N ASN A 174 3.45 9.82 -19.83
CA ASN A 174 3.43 11.21 -20.28
C ASN A 174 4.43 11.51 -21.43
N GLU A 175 5.42 10.63 -21.66
CA GLU A 175 6.31 10.72 -22.82
C GLU A 175 5.70 10.06 -24.06
N THR A 176 4.88 9.02 -23.88
CA THR A 176 4.39 8.16 -24.97
C THR A 176 2.97 8.49 -25.41
N LEU A 177 2.14 9.03 -24.52
CA LEU A 177 0.73 9.34 -24.76
C LEU A 177 0.48 10.84 -24.69
N GLY A 178 -0.42 11.32 -25.53
CA GLY A 178 -0.95 12.68 -25.46
C GLY A 178 -1.76 12.91 -24.19
N HIS A 179 -1.91 14.18 -23.82
CA HIS A 179 -2.66 14.57 -22.61
C HIS A 179 -4.11 14.06 -22.65
N ASP A 180 -4.75 14.14 -23.80
CA ASP A 180 -6.14 13.69 -23.99
C ASP A 180 -6.25 12.17 -23.88
N GLU A 181 -5.31 11.42 -24.44
CA GLU A 181 -5.28 9.94 -24.34
C GLU A 181 -5.08 9.49 -22.90
N ILE A 182 -4.22 10.18 -22.13
CA ILE A 182 -4.03 9.89 -20.70
C ILE A 182 -5.34 10.18 -19.96
N ALA A 183 -6.02 11.28 -20.24
CA ALA A 183 -7.25 11.68 -19.58
C ALA A 183 -8.40 10.71 -19.87
N GLU A 184 -8.49 10.19 -21.10
CA GLU A 184 -9.56 9.31 -21.52
C GLU A 184 -9.40 7.87 -21.00
N TRP A 185 -8.23 7.26 -21.18
CA TRP A 185 -8.00 5.85 -20.85
C TRP A 185 -6.62 5.53 -20.27
N GLY A 186 -5.58 6.30 -20.64
CA GLY A 186 -4.18 5.98 -20.32
C GLY A 186 -3.89 5.92 -18.83
N TRP A 187 -4.60 6.67 -18.00
CA TRP A 187 -4.47 6.63 -16.54
C TRP A 187 -4.83 5.27 -15.94
N ARG A 188 -5.54 4.38 -16.67
CA ARG A 188 -5.88 3.02 -16.22
C ARG A 188 -4.74 2.03 -16.40
N ILE A 189 -3.79 2.30 -17.31
CA ILE A 189 -2.68 1.39 -17.62
C ILE A 189 -1.89 1.00 -16.36
N PRO A 190 -1.48 1.93 -15.48
CA PRO A 190 -0.76 1.56 -14.26
C PRO A 190 -1.55 0.65 -13.33
N PHE A 191 -2.87 0.80 -13.26
CA PHE A 191 -3.73 -0.10 -12.48
C PHE A 191 -3.79 -1.50 -13.10
N PHE A 192 -3.84 -1.62 -14.43
CA PHE A 192 -3.73 -2.92 -15.12
C PHE A 192 -2.36 -3.56 -14.90
N ILE A 193 -1.28 -2.78 -14.88
CA ILE A 193 0.06 -3.28 -14.51
C ILE A 193 0.02 -3.83 -13.08
N GLY A 194 -0.60 -3.12 -12.12
CA GLY A 194 -0.85 -3.60 -10.77
C GLY A 194 -1.58 -4.95 -10.77
N CYS A 195 -2.67 -5.06 -11.52
CA CYS A 195 -3.42 -6.31 -11.67
C CYS A 195 -2.58 -7.47 -12.22
N LEU A 196 -1.68 -7.21 -13.17
CA LEU A 196 -0.76 -8.21 -13.74
C LEU A 196 0.32 -8.66 -12.75
N ILE A 197 0.73 -7.79 -11.83
CA ILE A 197 1.71 -8.11 -10.78
C ILE A 197 1.09 -9.04 -9.72
N ILE A 198 -0.22 -8.98 -9.47
CA ILE A 198 -0.91 -9.79 -8.44
C ILE A 198 -0.67 -11.30 -8.59
N PRO A 199 -0.90 -11.92 -9.75
CA PRO A 199 -0.61 -13.35 -9.95
C PRO A 199 0.85 -13.70 -9.68
N LEU A 200 1.78 -12.82 -10.08
CA LEU A 200 3.21 -13.03 -9.83
C LEU A 200 3.51 -13.06 -8.33
N ILE A 201 2.99 -12.09 -7.58
CA ILE A 201 3.16 -12.05 -6.12
C ILE A 201 2.47 -13.25 -5.46
N PHE A 202 1.31 -13.66 -5.96
CA PHE A 202 0.61 -14.85 -5.48
C PHE A 202 1.50 -16.09 -5.61
N VAL A 203 2.14 -16.30 -6.76
CA VAL A 203 3.09 -17.41 -6.97
C VAL A 203 4.30 -17.28 -6.02
N LEU A 204 4.87 -16.08 -5.88
CA LEU A 204 5.99 -15.83 -4.97
C LEU A 204 5.62 -16.14 -3.51
N ARG A 205 4.47 -15.68 -3.03
CA ARG A 205 4.00 -15.89 -1.65
C ARG A 205 3.55 -17.32 -1.38
N ARG A 206 3.12 -18.06 -2.39
CA ARG A 206 2.76 -19.47 -2.26
C ARG A 206 3.92 -20.32 -1.75
N SER A 207 5.16 -19.91 -1.99
CA SER A 207 6.37 -20.59 -1.52
C SER A 207 6.86 -20.11 -0.13
N LEU A 208 6.16 -19.19 0.54
CA LEU A 208 6.46 -18.80 1.93
C LEU A 208 6.26 -19.98 2.87
N GLN A 209 7.15 -20.09 3.85
CA GLN A 209 7.01 -21.06 4.95
C GLN A 209 6.42 -20.33 6.17
N GLU A 210 5.67 -21.07 6.98
CA GLU A 210 5.25 -20.55 8.29
C GLU A 210 6.48 -20.34 9.17
N THR A 211 6.43 -19.31 10.02
CA THR A 211 7.53 -19.02 10.94
C THR A 211 7.51 -20.01 12.11
N GLU A 212 8.69 -20.40 12.61
CA GLU A 212 8.81 -21.26 13.79
C GLU A 212 8.11 -20.63 15.00
N ALA A 213 8.22 -19.31 15.17
CA ALA A 213 7.54 -18.59 16.24
C ALA A 213 6.01 -18.73 16.16
N PHE A 214 5.43 -18.78 14.96
CA PHE A 214 4.00 -19.05 14.79
C PHE A 214 3.63 -20.50 15.13
N LEU A 215 4.45 -21.46 14.66
CA LEU A 215 4.20 -22.89 14.91
C LEU A 215 4.30 -23.26 16.40
N GLN A 216 5.17 -22.59 17.15
CA GLN A 216 5.39 -22.83 18.58
C GLN A 216 4.35 -22.12 19.49
N ARG A 217 3.50 -21.24 18.94
CA ARG A 217 2.45 -20.56 19.72
C ARG A 217 1.41 -21.55 20.24
N LYS A 218 1.34 -21.69 21.57
CA LYS A 218 0.35 -22.53 22.25
C LYS A 218 -1.03 -21.86 22.35
N HIS A 219 -1.07 -20.52 22.48
CA HIS A 219 -2.30 -19.75 22.60
C HIS A 219 -2.48 -18.83 21.38
N ARG A 220 -3.70 -18.83 20.83
CA ARG A 220 -4.11 -17.97 19.71
C ARG A 220 -5.23 -17.08 20.20
N PRO A 221 -5.01 -15.75 20.33
CA PRO A 221 -6.00 -14.85 20.88
C PRO A 221 -7.26 -14.82 20.02
N ASP A 222 -8.40 -14.80 20.66
CA ASP A 222 -9.68 -14.59 20.00
C ASP A 222 -9.93 -13.10 19.74
N THR A 223 -10.82 -12.79 18.78
CA THR A 223 -11.19 -11.41 18.44
C THR A 223 -11.67 -10.62 19.66
N LYS A 224 -12.43 -11.27 20.53
CA LYS A 224 -12.91 -10.68 21.80
C LYS A 224 -11.76 -10.33 22.75
N GLU A 225 -10.77 -11.19 22.86
CA GLU A 225 -9.57 -10.98 23.68
C GLU A 225 -8.74 -9.82 23.15
N ILE A 226 -8.57 -9.73 21.82
CA ILE A 226 -7.89 -8.62 21.14
C ILE A 226 -8.60 -7.30 21.45
N LEU A 227 -9.93 -7.24 21.26
CA LEU A 227 -10.71 -6.03 21.55
C LEU A 227 -10.64 -5.61 23.02
N THR A 228 -10.74 -6.57 23.93
CA THR A 228 -10.61 -6.32 25.38
C THR A 228 -9.23 -5.75 25.72
N THR A 229 -8.18 -6.28 25.10
CA THR A 229 -6.80 -5.79 25.28
C THR A 229 -6.62 -4.38 24.74
N ILE A 230 -7.22 -4.08 23.58
CA ILE A 230 -7.22 -2.73 22.99
C ILE A 230 -7.89 -1.73 23.93
N VAL A 231 -9.09 -2.06 24.42
CA VAL A 231 -9.84 -1.19 25.34
C VAL A 231 -9.08 -0.99 26.65
N LYS A 232 -8.50 -2.04 27.22
CA LYS A 232 -7.72 -1.97 28.46
C LYS A 232 -6.48 -1.07 28.32
N ASN A 233 -5.85 -1.07 27.16
CA ASN A 233 -4.60 -0.32 26.89
C ASN A 233 -4.82 0.93 26.02
N TRP A 234 -6.03 1.47 25.97
CA TRP A 234 -6.42 2.54 25.04
C TRP A 234 -5.50 3.77 25.09
N ARG A 235 -4.97 4.15 26.25
CA ARG A 235 -4.08 5.31 26.40
C ARG A 235 -2.77 5.16 25.64
N ILE A 236 -2.12 3.97 25.77
CA ILE A 236 -0.86 3.68 25.07
C ILE A 236 -1.11 3.56 23.57
N ILE A 237 -2.22 2.90 23.19
CA ILE A 237 -2.61 2.74 21.79
C ILE A 237 -2.92 4.10 21.16
N SER A 238 -3.69 4.97 21.83
CA SER A 238 -3.98 6.32 21.34
C SER A 238 -2.73 7.18 21.19
N ALA A 239 -1.82 7.17 22.16
CA ALA A 239 -0.56 7.89 22.07
C ALA A 239 0.30 7.41 20.89
N GLY A 240 0.42 6.09 20.72
CA GLY A 240 1.12 5.50 19.57
C GLY A 240 0.46 5.83 18.23
N THR A 241 -0.88 5.80 18.18
CA THR A 241 -1.66 6.15 16.98
C THR A 241 -1.44 7.61 16.58
N LEU A 242 -1.48 8.56 17.54
CA LEU A 242 -1.23 9.98 17.27
C LEU A 242 0.19 10.23 16.77
N LEU A 243 1.19 9.59 17.36
CA LEU A 243 2.58 9.69 16.92
C LEU A 243 2.75 9.17 15.48
N VAL A 244 2.17 8.00 15.17
CA VAL A 244 2.22 7.41 13.82
C VAL A 244 1.42 8.25 12.83
N ALA A 245 0.26 8.79 13.25
CA ALA A 245 -0.58 9.64 12.39
C ALA A 245 0.18 10.86 11.88
N MET A 246 0.92 11.56 12.76
CA MET A 246 1.75 12.71 12.37
C MET A 246 2.79 12.31 11.29
N THR A 247 3.53 11.24 11.55
CA THR A 247 4.57 10.76 10.61
C THR A 247 3.96 10.33 9.28
N THR A 248 2.83 9.62 9.33
CA THR A 248 2.13 9.13 8.15
C THR A 248 1.55 10.27 7.32
N THR A 249 0.91 11.25 7.96
CA THR A 249 0.36 12.44 7.29
C THR A 249 1.47 13.20 6.55
N THR A 250 2.59 13.45 7.23
CA THR A 250 3.75 14.10 6.61
C THR A 250 4.29 13.32 5.41
N PHE A 251 4.40 11.99 5.56
CA PHE A 251 4.86 11.11 4.48
C PHE A 251 3.96 11.18 3.25
N TYR A 252 2.64 11.06 3.42
CA TYR A 252 1.70 11.12 2.30
C TYR A 252 1.59 12.52 1.69
N PHE A 253 1.70 13.56 2.51
CA PHE A 253 1.74 14.93 2.04
C PHE A 253 2.94 15.15 1.10
N ILE A 254 4.13 14.69 1.51
CA ILE A 254 5.34 14.84 0.70
C ILE A 254 5.32 13.93 -0.55
N THR A 255 4.78 12.71 -0.47
CA THR A 255 4.92 11.73 -1.55
C THR A 255 3.73 11.67 -2.49
N VAL A 256 2.50 11.76 -1.97
CA VAL A 256 1.27 11.62 -2.75
C VAL A 256 0.76 12.97 -3.26
N TYR A 257 0.83 13.99 -2.42
CA TYR A 257 0.33 15.31 -2.78
C TYR A 257 1.30 16.13 -3.64
N THR A 258 2.60 15.82 -3.59
CA THR A 258 3.63 16.56 -4.36
C THR A 258 3.32 16.67 -5.85
N PRO A 259 2.94 15.63 -6.60
CA PRO A 259 2.59 15.78 -8.01
C PRO A 259 1.39 16.70 -8.24
N THR A 260 0.39 16.60 -7.38
CA THR A 260 -0.81 17.47 -7.47
C THR A 260 -0.46 18.91 -7.17
N TYR A 261 0.31 19.17 -6.11
CA TYR A 261 0.79 20.51 -5.76
C TYR A 261 1.66 21.13 -6.86
N GLY A 262 2.59 20.34 -7.40
CA GLY A 262 3.45 20.77 -8.52
C GLY A 262 2.62 21.25 -9.71
N ARG A 263 1.57 20.53 -10.07
CA ARG A 263 0.70 20.88 -11.19
C ARG A 263 -0.25 22.03 -10.86
N ALA A 264 -0.93 21.98 -9.72
CA ALA A 264 -2.00 22.92 -9.40
C ALA A 264 -1.50 24.27 -8.89
N VAL A 265 -0.35 24.33 -8.21
CA VAL A 265 0.16 25.52 -7.54
C VAL A 265 1.42 26.06 -8.21
N LEU A 266 2.37 25.17 -8.55
CA LEU A 266 3.63 25.56 -9.17
C LEU A 266 3.57 25.57 -10.71
N HIS A 267 2.45 25.17 -11.29
CA HIS A 267 2.22 25.08 -12.73
C HIS A 267 3.28 24.26 -13.49
N LEU A 268 3.87 23.28 -12.82
CA LEU A 268 4.80 22.33 -13.42
C LEU A 268 4.05 21.38 -14.36
N SER A 269 4.73 20.90 -15.37
CA SER A 269 4.21 19.82 -16.20
C SER A 269 4.00 18.53 -15.38
N ALA A 270 3.12 17.65 -15.85
CA ALA A 270 2.90 16.35 -15.21
C ALA A 270 4.21 15.55 -15.11
N ARG A 271 5.04 15.63 -16.14
CA ARG A 271 6.36 15.01 -16.21
C ARG A 271 7.30 15.50 -15.11
N GLU A 272 7.46 16.82 -14.97
CA GLU A 272 8.33 17.42 -13.97
C GLU A 272 7.88 17.07 -12.55
N SER A 273 6.58 17.12 -12.29
CA SER A 273 5.99 16.77 -10.99
C SER A 273 6.26 15.32 -10.59
N LEU A 274 6.17 14.38 -11.54
CA LEU A 274 6.47 12.97 -11.32
C LEU A 274 7.98 12.72 -11.17
N LEU A 275 8.82 13.45 -11.88
CA LEU A 275 10.27 13.36 -11.75
C LEU A 275 10.73 13.80 -10.35
N VAL A 276 10.17 14.91 -9.82
CA VAL A 276 10.42 15.34 -8.44
C VAL A 276 10.02 14.24 -7.45
N THR A 277 8.84 13.63 -7.62
CA THR A 277 8.37 12.56 -6.75
C THR A 277 9.27 11.32 -6.81
N MET A 278 9.76 10.97 -7.98
CA MET A 278 10.73 9.89 -8.17
C MET A 278 12.04 10.16 -7.41
N LEU A 279 12.57 11.39 -7.52
CA LEU A 279 13.80 11.78 -6.79
C LEU A 279 13.60 11.76 -5.28
N VAL A 280 12.45 12.20 -4.79
CA VAL A 280 12.07 12.08 -3.36
C VAL A 280 12.03 10.62 -2.92
N GLY A 281 11.44 9.73 -3.72
CA GLY A 281 11.40 8.30 -3.43
C GLY A 281 12.79 7.66 -3.35
N ILE A 282 13.68 7.99 -4.29
CA ILE A 282 15.08 7.52 -4.32
C ILE A 282 15.83 8.02 -3.09
N SER A 283 15.73 9.32 -2.78
CA SER A 283 16.39 9.91 -1.60
C SER A 283 15.94 9.23 -0.31
N ASN A 284 14.64 9.05 -0.12
CA ASN A 284 14.08 8.35 1.03
C ASN A 284 14.50 6.88 1.13
N PHE A 285 14.66 6.18 -0.02
CA PHE A 285 15.16 4.81 -0.04
C PHE A 285 16.60 4.73 0.47
N ILE A 286 17.47 5.63 0.01
CA ILE A 286 18.88 5.70 0.40
C ILE A 286 18.99 6.04 1.89
N ASP A 287 18.28 7.06 2.36
CA ASP A 287 18.29 7.49 3.75
C ASP A 287 17.85 6.37 4.70
N ARG A 288 16.71 5.75 4.47
CA ARG A 288 16.20 4.67 5.33
C ARG A 288 17.09 3.45 5.39
N LYS A 289 17.79 3.15 4.30
CA LYS A 289 18.74 2.02 4.27
C LYS A 289 20.04 2.36 5.01
N SER A 290 20.54 3.59 4.89
CA SER A 290 21.78 4.03 5.52
C SER A 290 21.64 4.23 7.03
N THR A 291 20.59 4.87 7.48
CA THR A 291 20.36 5.21 8.89
C THR A 291 20.22 3.97 9.78
N ARG A 292 19.68 2.85 9.24
CA ARG A 292 19.49 1.60 10.00
C ARG A 292 20.62 0.59 9.87
N LEU A 293 21.64 0.86 9.06
CA LEU A 293 22.87 0.06 9.02
C LEU A 293 23.79 0.41 10.22
N ASN A 294 23.59 1.59 10.83
CA ASN A 294 24.41 2.11 11.94
C ASN A 294 23.72 1.98 13.32
N SER A 295 22.54 1.39 13.39
CA SER A 295 21.80 1.05 14.62
C SER A 295 21.65 -0.48 14.75
#